data_c0ae264f582c4be71f4158f6130e9fb3
#
_entry.id   c0ae264f582c4be71f4158f6130e9fb3
#
_cell.length_a   1.000
_cell.length_b   1.000
_cell.length_c   1.000
_cell.angle_alpha   90.00
_cell.angle_beta   90.00
_cell.angle_gamma   90.00
#
_symmetry.space_group_name_H-M   'P 1'
#
loop_
_entity.id
_entity.type
_entity.pdbx_description
1 polymer ?
#
loop_
_entity_poly.entity_id
_entity_poly.type
_entity_poly.pdbx_seq_one_letter_code
_entity_poly.pdbx_strand_id
1 'polypeptide(L)'
;MIDEGDFRVGDVLSVACPFTVTRVEQGLTWDHVSVRWPWWEIDTQNEFAHWNGVVALGVNSSGSVSPEVEAELFRTDPPPEQLKAGDICRVGVPPTVVHVTDVEHHAPPLETAWLPHPTQTVTVLPRGLSYREFPDETHLDGSGYTIHPGDGIPFTFELLMRPYASLQVSDEVADAVGRAWRFGGPWNWTAFDGEPAGAGPAWPLVLLTRAGTPCSVEDAEAVAASTAEGSHQETIREWMALTEASPTP
;
A
#
# COMPACT_ATOMS: atom_id res chain seq x y z
N MET A 1 -15.76 3.13 2.72
CA MET A 1 -15.24 3.35 1.35
C MET A 1 -14.35 4.57 1.42
N ILE A 2 -13.13 4.49 0.96
CA ILE A 2 -12.22 5.64 0.91
C ILE A 2 -12.37 6.30 -0.47
N ASP A 3 -12.28 7.64 -0.53
CA ASP A 3 -12.32 8.35 -1.80
C ASP A 3 -11.00 8.11 -2.56
N GLU A 4 -11.07 7.97 -3.88
CA GLU A 4 -9.91 7.89 -4.73
C GLU A 4 -9.08 9.18 -4.58
N GLY A 5 -7.98 9.13 -3.87
CA GLY A 5 -7.10 10.28 -3.60
C GLY A 5 -6.83 10.57 -2.13
N ASP A 6 -7.56 9.96 -1.19
CA ASP A 6 -7.30 10.13 0.25
C ASP A 6 -6.54 8.93 0.86
N PHE A 7 -5.65 8.30 0.10
CA PHE A 7 -4.76 7.27 0.65
C PHE A 7 -3.62 7.91 1.44
N ARG A 8 -3.24 7.25 2.55
CA ARG A 8 -2.10 7.68 3.37
C ARG A 8 -1.22 6.50 3.71
N VAL A 9 0.07 6.77 3.80
CA VAL A 9 1.03 5.80 4.30
C VAL A 9 0.60 5.29 5.68
N GLY A 10 0.57 3.98 5.84
CA GLY A 10 0.12 3.30 7.05
C GLY A 10 -1.36 2.95 7.09
N ASP A 11 -2.18 3.42 6.15
CA ASP A 11 -3.56 2.95 6.04
C ASP A 11 -3.60 1.42 5.92
N VAL A 12 -4.50 0.79 6.63
CA VAL A 12 -4.83 -0.62 6.45
C VAL A 12 -6.15 -0.69 5.69
N LEU A 13 -6.11 -1.36 4.56
CA LEU A 13 -7.22 -1.45 3.62
C LEU A 13 -7.63 -2.91 3.39
N SER A 14 -8.91 -3.12 3.11
CA SER A 14 -9.37 -4.30 2.37
C SER A 14 -9.49 -3.90 0.91
N VAL A 15 -8.69 -4.53 0.04
CA VAL A 15 -8.68 -4.29 -1.40
C VAL A 15 -9.32 -5.48 -2.10
N ALA A 16 -10.22 -5.22 -3.04
CA ALA A 16 -10.80 -6.26 -3.89
C ALA A 16 -11.00 -5.74 -5.32
N CYS A 17 -10.98 -6.67 -6.29
CA CYS A 17 -11.34 -6.41 -7.66
C CYS A 17 -12.20 -7.59 -8.17
N PRO A 18 -13.39 -7.34 -8.73
CA PRO A 18 -14.25 -8.39 -9.24
C PRO A 18 -13.54 -9.25 -10.30
N PHE A 19 -13.74 -10.56 -10.24
CA PHE A 19 -13.16 -11.48 -11.22
C PHE A 19 -13.76 -11.26 -12.60
N THR A 20 -12.93 -10.84 -13.55
CA THR A 20 -13.28 -10.51 -14.94
C THR A 20 -12.78 -11.59 -15.88
N VAL A 21 -13.61 -11.98 -16.87
CA VAL A 21 -13.26 -13.00 -17.87
C VAL A 21 -12.16 -12.49 -18.78
N THR A 22 -11.15 -13.33 -18.99
CA THR A 22 -10.05 -13.07 -19.90
C THR A 22 -9.53 -14.35 -20.56
N ARG A 23 -8.51 -14.22 -21.39
CA ARG A 23 -7.87 -15.33 -22.08
C ARG A 23 -6.43 -15.52 -21.62
N VAL A 24 -6.04 -16.77 -21.46
CA VAL A 24 -4.65 -17.16 -21.21
C VAL A 24 -3.87 -17.08 -22.52
N GLU A 25 -2.87 -16.23 -22.57
CA GLU A 25 -1.98 -16.10 -23.73
C GLU A 25 -0.81 -17.08 -23.63
N GLN A 26 -0.30 -17.33 -22.42
CA GLN A 26 0.72 -18.32 -22.15
C GLN A 26 0.37 -19.08 -20.86
N GLY A 27 0.34 -20.41 -20.93
CA GLY A 27 0.15 -21.26 -19.76
C GLY A 27 1.32 -21.16 -18.78
N LEU A 28 1.21 -21.86 -17.67
CA LEU A 28 2.22 -21.82 -16.60
C LEU A 28 3.63 -22.08 -17.15
N THR A 29 4.51 -21.13 -16.99
CA THR A 29 5.92 -21.19 -17.36
C THR A 29 6.74 -20.73 -16.17
N TRP A 30 7.57 -21.59 -15.62
CA TRP A 30 8.37 -21.35 -14.40
C TRP A 30 7.43 -21.06 -13.22
N ASP A 31 7.16 -19.78 -12.96
CA ASP A 31 6.44 -19.28 -11.82
C ASP A 31 5.33 -18.27 -12.17
N HIS A 32 4.96 -18.15 -13.48
CA HIS A 32 3.92 -17.23 -13.91
C HIS A 32 3.04 -17.78 -15.03
N VAL A 33 1.82 -17.27 -15.12
CA VAL A 33 0.87 -17.44 -16.22
C VAL A 33 0.65 -16.09 -16.86
N SER A 34 0.58 -16.05 -18.21
CA SER A 34 0.33 -14.78 -18.90
C SER A 34 -1.10 -14.73 -19.40
N VAL A 35 -1.78 -13.64 -19.07
CA VAL A 35 -3.18 -13.40 -19.44
C VAL A 35 -3.32 -12.10 -20.22
N ARG A 36 -4.30 -12.02 -21.12
CA ARG A 36 -4.68 -10.76 -21.71
C ARG A 36 -5.29 -9.86 -20.62
N TRP A 37 -4.78 -8.61 -20.53
CA TRP A 37 -5.27 -7.70 -19.51
C TRP A 37 -6.64 -7.13 -19.90
N PRO A 38 -7.67 -7.28 -19.07
CA PRO A 38 -9.03 -6.97 -19.52
C PRO A 38 -9.45 -5.51 -19.34
N TRP A 39 -8.65 -4.71 -18.62
CA TRP A 39 -9.07 -3.36 -18.22
C TRP A 39 -8.37 -2.24 -18.98
N TRP A 40 -7.18 -2.48 -19.52
CA TRP A 40 -6.42 -1.43 -20.22
C TRP A 40 -6.30 -1.72 -21.70
N GLU A 41 -6.33 -0.65 -22.49
CA GLU A 41 -6.05 -0.67 -23.91
C GLU A 41 -4.58 -0.33 -24.18
N ILE A 42 -4.07 -0.84 -25.28
CA ILE A 42 -2.74 -0.46 -25.77
C ILE A 42 -2.82 1.00 -26.24
N ASP A 43 -1.92 1.84 -25.77
CA ASP A 43 -1.78 3.20 -26.28
C ASP A 43 -1.11 3.19 -27.67
N THR A 44 -1.93 3.19 -28.71
CA THR A 44 -1.46 3.22 -30.10
C THR A 44 -0.90 4.57 -30.54
N GLN A 45 -1.04 5.60 -29.72
CA GLN A 45 -0.50 6.93 -30.01
C GLN A 45 0.95 7.07 -29.51
N ASN A 46 1.41 6.18 -28.65
CA ASN A 46 2.75 6.16 -28.12
C ASN A 46 3.67 5.31 -29.04
N GLU A 47 4.50 5.96 -29.85
CA GLU A 47 5.44 5.28 -30.76
C GLU A 47 6.47 4.40 -30.02
N PHE A 48 6.68 4.62 -28.73
CA PHE A 48 7.59 3.85 -27.88
C PHE A 48 6.89 2.75 -27.08
N ALA A 49 5.57 2.61 -27.24
CA ALA A 49 4.79 1.59 -26.54
C ALA A 49 5.14 0.19 -27.06
N HIS A 50 5.70 -0.62 -26.20
CA HIS A 50 6.00 -2.02 -26.49
C HIS A 50 5.07 -3.00 -25.78
N TRP A 51 4.13 -2.51 -24.98
CA TRP A 51 3.18 -3.35 -24.27
C TRP A 51 2.18 -4.00 -25.25
N ASN A 52 2.03 -5.30 -25.14
CA ASN A 52 1.23 -6.12 -26.05
C ASN A 52 -0.17 -6.47 -25.50
N GLY A 53 -0.59 -5.86 -24.40
CA GLY A 53 -1.87 -6.15 -23.74
C GLY A 53 -1.86 -7.41 -22.88
N VAL A 54 -0.68 -7.94 -22.56
CA VAL A 54 -0.51 -9.18 -21.78
C VAL A 54 0.20 -8.86 -20.48
N VAL A 55 -0.29 -9.44 -19.38
CA VAL A 55 0.31 -9.32 -18.05
C VAL A 55 0.69 -10.71 -17.56
N ALA A 56 1.88 -10.85 -17.02
CA ALA A 56 2.35 -12.04 -16.33
C ALA A 56 1.92 -11.98 -14.86
N LEU A 57 1.21 -13.01 -14.41
CA LEU A 57 0.78 -13.16 -13.02
C LEU A 57 1.62 -14.26 -12.35
N GLY A 58 2.29 -13.94 -11.26
CA GLY A 58 3.13 -14.86 -10.53
C GLY A 58 2.34 -15.96 -9.85
N VAL A 59 2.95 -17.12 -9.73
CA VAL A 59 2.40 -18.31 -9.10
C VAL A 59 3.23 -18.65 -7.89
N ASN A 60 2.71 -18.44 -6.70
CA ASN A 60 3.34 -18.94 -5.48
C ASN A 60 3.25 -20.46 -5.42
N SER A 61 4.22 -21.15 -5.98
CA SER A 61 4.26 -22.60 -6.13
C SER A 61 4.60 -23.36 -4.84
N SER A 62 4.85 -22.73 -3.73
CA SER A 62 5.21 -23.48 -2.52
C SER A 62 5.28 -22.64 -1.26
N GLY A 63 4.27 -22.17 -0.65
CA GLY A 63 4.26 -21.79 0.79
C GLY A 63 5.51 -21.14 1.42
N SER A 64 6.60 -21.05 0.70
CA SER A 64 7.85 -20.40 1.00
C SER A 64 7.92 -19.14 0.13
N VAL A 65 7.53 -18.03 0.71
CA VAL A 65 7.79 -16.72 0.11
C VAL A 65 9.30 -16.53 0.11
N SER A 66 9.93 -16.74 -1.05
CA SER A 66 11.22 -16.10 -1.27
C SER A 66 10.97 -14.60 -1.25
N PRO A 67 11.70 -13.80 -0.48
CA PRO A 67 11.52 -12.35 -0.43
C PRO A 67 11.70 -11.67 -1.80
N GLU A 68 12.27 -12.36 -2.76
CA GLU A 68 12.49 -11.91 -4.13
C GLU A 68 11.30 -12.17 -5.08
N VAL A 69 10.27 -12.90 -4.65
CA VAL A 69 9.06 -13.15 -5.44
C VAL A 69 7.92 -12.29 -4.90
N GLU A 70 7.68 -11.20 -5.57
CA GLU A 70 6.52 -10.34 -5.33
C GLU A 70 5.25 -11.18 -5.36
N ALA A 71 4.60 -11.36 -4.19
CA ALA A 71 3.30 -12.03 -4.13
C ALA A 71 2.26 -11.15 -4.80
N GLU A 72 1.81 -11.43 -5.98
CA GLU A 72 0.84 -10.62 -6.72
C GLU A 72 -0.53 -10.59 -6.04
N LEU A 73 -1.20 -9.45 -6.09
CA LEU A 73 -2.57 -9.31 -5.59
C LEU A 73 -3.56 -10.07 -6.45
N PHE A 74 -3.35 -10.05 -7.77
CA PHE A 74 -4.25 -10.69 -8.72
C PHE A 74 -4.17 -12.21 -8.67
N ARG A 75 -5.32 -12.84 -8.81
CA ARG A 75 -5.47 -14.30 -8.87
C ARG A 75 -6.25 -14.68 -10.10
N THR A 76 -6.02 -15.90 -10.60
CA THR A 76 -6.83 -16.51 -11.66
C THR A 76 -7.79 -17.54 -11.11
N ASP A 77 -8.90 -17.72 -11.81
CA ASP A 77 -9.88 -18.79 -11.61
C ASP A 77 -10.22 -19.43 -12.98
N PRO A 78 -9.85 -20.70 -13.23
CA PRO A 78 -9.13 -21.66 -12.34
C PRO A 78 -7.73 -21.19 -11.94
N PRO A 79 -7.14 -21.83 -10.90
CA PRO A 79 -5.78 -21.51 -10.46
C PRO A 79 -4.76 -21.80 -11.59
N PRO A 80 -3.60 -21.08 -11.56
CA PRO A 80 -2.65 -21.06 -12.68
C PRO A 80 -2.15 -22.42 -13.15
N GLU A 81 -2.01 -23.39 -12.24
CA GLU A 81 -1.50 -24.73 -12.54
C GLU A 81 -2.45 -25.53 -13.47
N GLN A 82 -3.68 -25.12 -13.57
CA GLN A 82 -4.70 -25.76 -14.42
C GLN A 82 -4.83 -25.08 -15.79
N LEU A 83 -4.19 -23.92 -15.98
CA LEU A 83 -4.36 -23.09 -17.16
C LEU A 83 -3.38 -23.45 -18.29
N LYS A 84 -3.89 -23.45 -19.52
CA LYS A 84 -3.12 -23.65 -20.74
C LYS A 84 -3.32 -22.46 -21.68
N ALA A 85 -2.36 -22.23 -22.55
CA ALA A 85 -2.49 -21.21 -23.59
C ALA A 85 -3.77 -21.42 -24.40
N GLY A 86 -4.55 -20.35 -24.56
CA GLY A 86 -5.84 -20.34 -25.25
C GLY A 86 -7.06 -20.60 -24.38
N ASP A 87 -6.88 -21.02 -23.12
CA ASP A 87 -7.98 -21.20 -22.18
C ASP A 87 -8.66 -19.86 -21.84
N ILE A 88 -9.91 -19.95 -21.44
CA ILE A 88 -10.64 -18.82 -20.85
C ILE A 88 -10.56 -18.99 -19.32
N CYS A 89 -10.17 -17.93 -18.65
CA CYS A 89 -10.14 -17.85 -17.19
C CYS A 89 -10.79 -16.56 -16.71
N ARG A 90 -10.80 -16.36 -15.42
CA ARG A 90 -11.16 -15.09 -14.78
C ARG A 90 -9.95 -14.58 -14.00
N VAL A 91 -9.76 -13.27 -13.99
CA VAL A 91 -8.72 -12.59 -13.22
C VAL A 91 -9.35 -11.55 -12.32
N GLY A 92 -8.87 -11.43 -11.10
CA GLY A 92 -9.38 -10.47 -10.11
C GLY A 92 -8.56 -10.51 -8.82
N VAL A 93 -8.96 -9.69 -7.86
CA VAL A 93 -8.35 -9.65 -6.52
C VAL A 93 -9.43 -10.05 -5.51
N PRO A 94 -9.28 -11.20 -4.83
CA PRO A 94 -10.17 -11.53 -3.72
C PRO A 94 -10.01 -10.50 -2.60
N PRO A 95 -10.99 -10.28 -1.72
CA PRO A 95 -10.84 -9.39 -0.58
C PRO A 95 -9.55 -9.68 0.19
N THR A 96 -8.60 -8.76 0.11
CA THR A 96 -7.25 -8.91 0.64
C THR A 96 -6.92 -7.74 1.55
N VAL A 97 -6.49 -8.04 2.78
CA VAL A 97 -6.02 -6.99 3.70
C VAL A 97 -4.59 -6.61 3.31
N VAL A 98 -4.40 -5.32 3.12
CA VAL A 98 -3.10 -4.73 2.76
C VAL A 98 -2.83 -3.51 3.63
N HIS A 99 -1.58 -3.09 3.75
CA HIS A 99 -1.24 -1.78 4.28
C HIS A 99 -0.48 -0.96 3.23
N VAL A 100 -0.71 0.35 3.26
CA VAL A 100 -0.10 1.31 2.33
C VAL A 100 1.32 1.62 2.80
N THR A 101 2.30 1.43 1.92
CA THR A 101 3.72 1.73 2.19
C THR A 101 4.16 3.02 1.53
N ASP A 102 3.55 3.39 0.39
CA ASP A 102 3.87 4.63 -0.31
C ASP A 102 2.66 5.17 -1.08
N VAL A 103 2.64 6.48 -1.31
CA VAL A 103 1.63 7.19 -2.11
C VAL A 103 2.32 8.28 -2.91
N GLU A 104 2.29 8.15 -4.23
CA GLU A 104 2.82 9.14 -5.16
C GLU A 104 1.70 9.79 -5.98
N HIS A 105 1.79 11.10 -6.19
CA HIS A 105 0.89 11.84 -7.06
C HIS A 105 1.64 12.33 -8.29
N HIS A 106 1.06 12.11 -9.46
CA HIS A 106 1.65 12.48 -10.75
C HIS A 106 0.91 13.66 -11.39
N ALA A 107 1.61 14.77 -11.56
CA ALA A 107 1.12 15.95 -12.27
C ALA A 107 2.21 16.52 -13.18
N PRO A 108 2.18 16.26 -14.50
CA PRO A 108 1.12 15.59 -15.27
C PRO A 108 0.98 14.10 -14.93
N PRO A 109 -0.10 13.45 -15.40
CA PRO A 109 -0.27 11.99 -15.26
C PRO A 109 0.97 11.23 -15.76
N LEU A 110 1.26 10.11 -15.10
CA LEU A 110 2.41 9.27 -15.47
C LEU A 110 2.22 8.71 -16.87
N GLU A 111 3.18 8.97 -17.76
CA GLU A 111 3.15 8.40 -19.11
C GLU A 111 3.50 6.92 -19.06
N THR A 112 2.59 6.11 -19.56
CA THR A 112 2.71 4.66 -19.66
C THR A 112 2.49 4.20 -21.10
N ALA A 113 2.77 2.94 -21.39
CA ALA A 113 2.54 2.35 -22.70
C ALA A 113 1.09 1.91 -22.94
N TRP A 114 0.17 2.21 -22.03
CA TRP A 114 -1.25 1.85 -22.06
C TRP A 114 -2.12 2.97 -21.49
N LEU A 115 -3.43 2.86 -21.67
CA LEU A 115 -4.43 3.77 -21.10
C LEU A 115 -5.20 3.06 -19.96
N PRO A 116 -5.66 3.80 -18.95
CA PRO A 116 -5.44 5.24 -18.70
C PRO A 116 -4.04 5.54 -18.14
N HIS A 117 -3.65 6.82 -18.18
CA HIS A 117 -2.41 7.29 -17.55
C HIS A 117 -2.68 7.62 -16.08
N PRO A 118 -2.05 6.96 -15.12
CA PRO A 118 -2.35 7.15 -13.70
C PRO A 118 -1.92 8.53 -13.20
N THR A 119 -2.78 9.14 -12.39
CA THR A 119 -2.50 10.39 -11.66
C THR A 119 -2.02 10.13 -10.23
N GLN A 120 -2.18 8.90 -9.77
CA GLN A 120 -1.77 8.46 -8.45
C GLN A 120 -1.27 7.01 -8.51
N THR A 121 -0.22 6.77 -7.76
CA THR A 121 0.32 5.43 -7.50
C THR A 121 0.26 5.15 -6.01
N VAL A 122 -0.26 4.00 -5.62
CA VAL A 122 -0.31 3.55 -4.24
C VAL A 122 0.41 2.22 -4.14
N THR A 123 1.45 2.17 -3.33
CA THR A 123 2.18 0.92 -3.05
C THR A 123 1.63 0.28 -1.78
N VAL A 124 1.34 -1.02 -1.86
CA VAL A 124 0.71 -1.76 -0.77
C VAL A 124 1.41 -3.09 -0.52
N LEU A 125 1.44 -3.50 0.75
CA LEU A 125 1.88 -4.84 1.16
C LEU A 125 0.71 -5.65 1.71
N PRO A 126 0.45 -6.87 1.18
CA PRO A 126 -0.53 -7.78 1.75
C PRO A 126 -0.19 -8.19 3.18
N ARG A 127 -1.24 -8.51 3.95
CA ARG A 127 -1.13 -9.02 5.30
C ARG A 127 -0.16 -10.20 5.39
N GLY A 128 0.76 -10.15 6.35
CA GLY A 128 1.76 -11.18 6.60
C GLY A 128 3.01 -11.06 5.74
N LEU A 129 3.05 -10.15 4.78
CA LEU A 129 4.26 -9.79 4.07
C LEU A 129 4.91 -8.61 4.77
N SER A 130 6.19 -8.71 5.03
CA SER A 130 7.00 -7.63 5.56
C SER A 130 8.37 -7.70 4.88
N TYR A 131 8.88 -6.57 4.48
CA TYR A 131 10.27 -6.42 4.05
C TYR A 131 11.19 -6.44 5.28
N ARG A 132 11.41 -7.62 5.87
CA ARG A 132 12.27 -7.79 7.05
C ARG A 132 13.73 -8.13 6.72
N GLU A 133 14.15 -8.07 5.48
CA GLU A 133 15.57 -8.32 5.14
C GLU A 133 16.51 -7.24 5.69
N PHE A 134 15.98 -6.04 5.97
CA PHE A 134 16.75 -4.93 6.52
C PHE A 134 16.07 -4.40 7.77
N PRO A 135 16.40 -4.95 8.96
CA PRO A 135 15.76 -4.54 10.22
C PRO A 135 15.94 -3.05 10.57
N ASP A 136 16.87 -2.37 9.92
CA ASP A 136 17.14 -0.94 10.08
C ASP A 136 16.42 -0.06 9.03
N GLU A 137 15.80 -0.66 8.01
CA GLU A 137 15.02 0.08 7.03
C GLU A 137 13.58 0.23 7.50
N THR A 138 13.08 1.44 7.38
CA THR A 138 11.69 1.76 7.70
C THR A 138 10.77 1.13 6.66
N HIS A 139 9.59 0.67 7.06
CA HIS A 139 8.56 0.10 6.18
C HIS A 139 8.02 1.08 5.12
N LEU A 140 8.70 2.18 4.87
CA LEU A 140 8.35 3.28 3.98
C LEU A 140 9.26 3.35 2.75
N ASP A 141 9.86 2.25 2.32
CA ASP A 141 10.79 2.25 1.19
C ASP A 141 10.12 2.07 -0.19
N GLY A 142 8.79 2.16 -0.26
CA GLY A 142 8.05 1.95 -1.50
C GLY A 142 7.96 0.49 -1.93
N SER A 143 8.35 -0.44 -1.08
CA SER A 143 8.29 -1.87 -1.37
C SER A 143 6.87 -2.40 -1.31
N GLY A 144 6.50 -3.22 -2.29
CA GLY A 144 5.19 -3.84 -2.35
C GLY A 144 4.59 -3.86 -3.76
N TYR A 145 3.28 -4.01 -3.81
CA TYR A 145 2.51 -3.98 -5.07
C TYR A 145 2.06 -2.59 -5.38
N THR A 146 2.29 -2.20 -6.60
CA THR A 146 1.79 -0.95 -7.13
C THR A 146 0.37 -1.12 -7.64
N ILE A 147 -0.55 -0.30 -7.16
CA ILE A 147 -1.90 -0.13 -7.69
C ILE A 147 -2.10 1.32 -8.13
N HIS A 148 -2.94 1.50 -9.14
CA HIS A 148 -3.25 2.81 -9.70
C HIS A 148 -4.75 3.10 -9.51
N PRO A 149 -5.18 3.70 -8.39
CA PRO A 149 -6.56 4.07 -8.19
C PRO A 149 -7.06 4.99 -9.31
N GLY A 150 -8.26 4.74 -9.84
CA GLY A 150 -8.82 5.53 -10.93
C GLY A 150 -8.33 5.17 -12.35
N ASP A 151 -7.50 4.13 -12.52
CA ASP A 151 -6.96 3.72 -13.83
C ASP A 151 -7.87 2.80 -14.65
N GLY A 152 -9.14 2.67 -14.25
CA GLY A 152 -10.14 1.85 -14.93
C GLY A 152 -10.20 0.40 -14.46
N ILE A 153 -9.29 -0.06 -13.61
CA ILE A 153 -9.45 -1.33 -12.90
C ILE A 153 -10.51 -1.12 -11.81
N PRO A 154 -11.57 -1.95 -11.75
CA PRO A 154 -12.67 -1.75 -10.81
C PRO A 154 -12.31 -2.18 -9.38
N PHE A 155 -11.26 -1.61 -8.84
CA PHE A 155 -10.89 -1.81 -7.45
C PHE A 155 -11.95 -1.25 -6.51
N THR A 156 -12.12 -1.93 -5.40
CA THR A 156 -12.86 -1.41 -4.24
C THR A 156 -11.93 -1.35 -3.05
N PHE A 157 -11.99 -0.23 -2.32
CA PHE A 157 -11.15 0.02 -1.16
C PHE A 157 -12.04 0.27 0.07
N GLU A 158 -11.83 -0.51 1.11
CA GLU A 158 -12.45 -0.32 2.42
C GLU A 158 -11.35 0.02 3.42
N LEU A 159 -11.43 1.20 4.04
CA LEU A 159 -10.50 1.59 5.10
C LEU A 159 -10.84 0.82 6.37
N LEU A 160 -9.93 -0.02 6.83
CA LEU A 160 -10.05 -0.78 8.07
C LEU A 160 -9.46 -0.03 9.26
N MET A 161 -8.31 0.65 9.04
CA MET A 161 -7.66 1.45 10.05
C MET A 161 -6.82 2.54 9.40
N ARG A 162 -6.86 3.75 9.99
CA ARG A 162 -5.93 4.85 9.68
C ARG A 162 -5.25 5.27 10.98
N PRO A 163 -4.03 4.76 11.25
CA PRO A 163 -3.29 5.18 12.42
C PRO A 163 -2.89 6.66 12.27
N TYR A 164 -3.00 7.42 13.37
CA TYR A 164 -2.67 8.85 13.37
C TYR A 164 -3.41 9.68 12.32
N ALA A 165 -4.73 9.48 12.21
CA ALA A 165 -5.57 10.11 11.17
C ALA A 165 -5.48 11.65 11.15
N SER A 166 -5.13 12.28 12.27
CA SER A 166 -4.95 13.73 12.42
C SER A 166 -3.55 14.24 12.02
N LEU A 167 -2.57 13.33 11.82
CA LEU A 167 -1.21 13.67 11.41
C LEU A 167 -1.00 13.48 9.90
N GLN A 168 -0.05 14.24 9.37
CA GLN A 168 0.45 14.12 8.00
C GLN A 168 1.96 13.86 8.03
N VAL A 169 2.49 13.15 7.04
CA VAL A 169 3.94 12.95 6.90
C VAL A 169 4.65 14.29 6.91
N SER A 170 5.74 14.38 7.67
CA SER A 170 6.52 15.58 7.96
C SER A 170 5.90 16.54 8.99
N ASP A 171 4.78 16.22 9.62
CA ASP A 171 4.31 16.96 10.79
C ASP A 171 5.33 16.86 11.93
N GLU A 172 5.52 17.97 12.64
CA GLU A 172 6.36 18.02 13.82
C GLU A 172 5.50 18.19 15.06
N VAL A 173 5.72 17.35 16.06
CA VAL A 173 4.93 17.33 17.29
C VAL A 173 5.83 17.37 18.52
N ALA A 174 5.30 17.87 19.64
CA ALA A 174 5.85 17.63 20.97
C ALA A 174 5.04 16.53 21.67
N ASP A 175 5.71 15.63 22.36
CA ASP A 175 5.07 14.61 23.17
C ASP A 175 4.79 15.09 24.61
N ALA A 176 4.13 14.25 25.41
CA ALA A 176 3.74 14.59 26.79
C ALA A 176 4.91 14.89 27.74
N VAL A 177 6.13 14.44 27.40
CA VAL A 177 7.34 14.75 28.18
C VAL A 177 8.15 15.92 27.59
N GLY A 178 7.65 16.56 26.53
CA GLY A 178 8.25 17.72 25.89
C GLY A 178 9.34 17.38 24.87
N ARG A 179 9.46 16.11 24.46
CA ARG A 179 10.37 15.70 23.39
C ARG A 179 9.75 16.01 22.05
N ALA A 180 10.52 16.58 21.13
CA ALA A 180 10.05 16.91 19.77
C ALA A 180 10.34 15.77 18.79
N TRP A 181 9.37 15.52 17.93
CA TRP A 181 9.38 14.44 16.96
C TRP A 181 8.93 14.90 15.59
N ARG A 182 9.45 14.26 14.54
CA ARG A 182 8.90 14.33 13.19
C ARG A 182 8.18 13.02 12.86
N PHE A 183 6.96 13.16 12.37
CA PHE A 183 6.15 12.03 11.91
C PHE A 183 6.50 11.68 10.47
N GLY A 184 7.04 10.49 10.24
CA GLY A 184 7.33 9.93 8.91
C GLY A 184 6.36 8.82 8.50
N GLY A 185 5.41 8.49 9.39
CA GLY A 185 4.45 7.41 9.27
C GLY A 185 4.24 6.71 10.61
N PRO A 186 3.29 5.79 10.73
CA PRO A 186 2.93 5.16 12.01
C PRO A 186 4.10 4.54 12.77
N TRP A 187 5.06 4.00 12.04
CA TRP A 187 6.26 3.32 12.59
C TRP A 187 7.55 4.11 12.40
N ASN A 188 7.50 5.30 11.79
CA ASN A 188 8.68 6.11 11.51
C ASN A 188 8.61 7.45 12.24
N TRP A 189 9.19 7.47 13.43
CA TRP A 189 9.28 8.64 14.28
C TRP A 189 10.73 9.04 14.48
N THR A 190 11.09 10.24 14.05
CA THR A 190 12.43 10.78 14.21
C THR A 190 12.44 11.83 15.33
N ALA A 191 13.22 11.58 16.36
CA ALA A 191 13.41 12.56 17.43
C ALA A 191 14.43 13.62 17.01
N PHE A 192 14.20 14.89 17.41
CA PHE A 192 15.09 16.00 17.06
C PHE A 192 16.33 16.10 17.96
N ASP A 193 16.36 15.41 19.09
CA ASP A 193 17.51 15.39 20.02
C ASP A 193 18.64 14.44 19.59
N GLY A 194 18.45 13.69 18.51
CA GLY A 194 19.43 12.73 18.00
C GLY A 194 19.50 11.40 18.78
N GLU A 195 18.68 11.25 19.83
CA GLU A 195 18.59 9.99 20.57
C GLU A 195 17.67 8.99 19.85
N PRO A 196 17.89 7.69 20.02
CA PRO A 196 17.03 6.68 19.43
C PRO A 196 15.55 6.89 19.76
N ALA A 197 14.68 6.58 18.81
CA ALA A 197 13.23 6.73 18.98
C ALA A 197 12.67 5.91 20.16
N GLY A 198 13.32 4.81 20.52
CA GLY A 198 12.92 3.98 21.65
C GLY A 198 11.50 3.44 21.49
N ALA A 199 10.65 3.70 22.49
CA ALA A 199 9.25 3.28 22.48
C ALA A 199 8.31 4.22 21.68
N GLY A 200 8.85 5.21 20.97
CA GLY A 200 8.08 6.23 20.28
C GLY A 200 7.57 7.35 21.19
N PRO A 201 6.75 8.28 20.65
CA PRO A 201 6.29 9.45 21.39
C PRO A 201 5.30 9.09 22.51
N ALA A 202 5.41 9.80 23.64
CA ALA A 202 4.47 9.71 24.75
C ALA A 202 3.23 10.59 24.47
N TRP A 203 2.03 10.02 24.58
CA TRP A 203 0.78 10.75 24.39
C TRP A 203 0.35 11.53 25.65
N PRO A 204 -0.43 12.63 25.51
CA PRO A 204 -0.91 13.23 24.27
C PRO A 204 0.16 13.98 23.48
N LEU A 205 -0.11 14.19 22.18
CA LEU A 205 0.75 14.94 21.27
C LEU A 205 0.26 16.37 21.09
N VAL A 206 1.19 17.30 20.88
CA VAL A 206 0.91 18.69 20.50
C VAL A 206 1.54 18.97 19.15
N LEU A 207 0.73 19.28 18.14
CA LEU A 207 1.23 19.66 16.82
C LEU A 207 1.97 21.00 16.90
N LEU A 208 3.20 21.03 16.43
CA LEU A 208 4.05 22.23 16.38
C LEU A 208 4.02 22.88 14.99
N THR A 209 4.30 22.06 13.95
CA THR A 209 4.29 22.51 12.56
C THR A 209 3.62 21.46 11.66
N ARG A 210 3.03 21.93 10.56
CA ARG A 210 2.55 21.10 9.46
C ARG A 210 3.30 21.46 8.19
N ALA A 211 3.97 20.49 7.57
CA ALA A 211 4.82 20.72 6.40
C ALA A 211 5.81 21.89 6.56
N GLY A 212 6.41 22.05 7.76
CA GLY A 212 7.38 23.09 8.07
C GLY A 212 6.79 24.50 8.31
N THR A 213 5.46 24.64 8.36
CA THR A 213 4.77 25.90 8.68
C THR A 213 4.05 25.79 10.04
N PRO A 214 3.89 26.88 10.79
CA PRO A 214 3.10 26.87 12.02
C PRO A 214 1.70 26.32 11.75
N CYS A 215 1.26 25.37 12.60
CA CYS A 215 -0.05 24.74 12.46
C CYS A 215 -1.20 25.70 12.77
N SER A 216 -2.38 25.41 12.21
CA SER A 216 -3.63 26.08 12.62
C SER A 216 -4.05 25.62 14.02
N VAL A 217 -4.88 26.44 14.69
CA VAL A 217 -5.45 26.05 15.99
C VAL A 217 -6.32 24.80 15.85
N GLU A 218 -7.08 24.69 14.77
CA GLU A 218 -7.97 23.56 14.46
C GLU A 218 -7.16 22.26 14.31
N ASP A 219 -6.05 22.29 13.56
CA ASP A 219 -5.18 21.12 13.39
C ASP A 219 -4.54 20.69 14.71
N ALA A 220 -4.07 21.66 15.52
CA ALA A 220 -3.46 21.37 16.82
C ALA A 220 -4.49 20.74 17.79
N GLU A 221 -5.73 21.25 17.80
CA GLU A 221 -6.82 20.68 18.59
C GLU A 221 -7.18 19.27 18.12
N ALA A 222 -7.21 19.02 16.82
CA ALA A 222 -7.50 17.70 16.24
C ALA A 222 -6.42 16.67 16.65
N VAL A 223 -5.15 17.02 16.60
CA VAL A 223 -4.04 16.14 17.02
C VAL A 223 -4.12 15.88 18.53
N ALA A 224 -4.32 16.91 19.34
CA ALA A 224 -4.43 16.78 20.80
C ALA A 224 -5.64 15.88 21.18
N ALA A 225 -6.79 16.09 20.55
CA ALA A 225 -7.99 15.29 20.79
C ALA A 225 -7.81 13.82 20.39
N SER A 226 -7.19 13.56 19.24
CA SER A 226 -6.99 12.18 18.73
C SER A 226 -5.95 11.39 19.54
N THR A 227 -5.12 12.05 20.32
CA THR A 227 -4.09 11.43 21.18
C THR A 227 -4.33 11.67 22.67
N ALA A 228 -5.51 12.17 23.06
CA ALA A 228 -5.87 12.41 24.46
C ALA A 228 -5.99 11.12 25.28
N GLU A 229 -6.37 10.02 24.62
CA GLU A 229 -6.52 8.70 25.22
C GLU A 229 -5.71 7.67 24.42
N GLY A 230 -5.34 6.55 25.08
CA GLY A 230 -4.54 5.50 24.46
C GLY A 230 -3.03 5.80 24.50
N SER A 231 -2.30 5.14 23.62
CA SER A 231 -0.85 5.29 23.52
C SER A 231 -0.33 4.91 22.13
N HIS A 232 0.88 5.37 21.81
CA HIS A 232 1.59 4.95 20.60
C HIS A 232 1.68 3.40 20.49
N GLN A 233 2.03 2.72 21.59
CA GLN A 233 2.18 1.27 21.60
C GLN A 233 0.87 0.52 21.38
N GLU A 234 -0.27 1.04 21.83
CA GLU A 234 -1.60 0.47 21.57
C GLU A 234 -1.94 0.60 20.09
N THR A 235 -1.78 1.78 19.51
CA THR A 235 -2.03 2.02 18.08
C THR A 235 -1.18 1.10 17.19
N ILE A 236 0.12 0.97 17.49
CA ILE A 236 1.01 0.09 16.73
C ILE A 236 0.61 -1.38 16.90
N ARG A 237 0.21 -1.81 18.10
CA ARG A 237 -0.25 -3.18 18.34
C ARG A 237 -1.53 -3.50 17.56
N GLU A 238 -2.49 -2.58 17.52
CA GLU A 238 -3.71 -2.73 16.73
C GLU A 238 -3.40 -2.80 15.23
N TRP A 239 -2.51 -1.93 14.76
CA TRP A 239 -2.04 -1.94 13.38
C TRP A 239 -1.37 -3.27 13.02
N MET A 240 -0.45 -3.75 13.85
CA MET A 240 0.24 -5.04 13.66
C MET A 240 -0.74 -6.22 13.66
N ALA A 241 -1.76 -6.18 14.49
CA ALA A 241 -2.79 -7.23 14.52
C ALA A 241 -3.57 -7.34 13.20
N LEU A 242 -3.68 -6.25 12.44
CA LEU A 242 -4.31 -6.24 11.12
C LEU A 242 -3.34 -6.62 9.99
N THR A 243 -2.08 -6.25 10.11
CA THR A 243 -1.08 -6.36 9.03
C THR A 243 -0.19 -7.59 9.11
N GLU A 244 0.04 -8.12 10.30
CA GLU A 244 0.82 -9.34 10.47
C GLU A 244 -0.01 -10.59 10.21
N ALA A 245 0.65 -11.66 9.75
CA ALA A 245 0.00 -12.98 9.66
C ALA A 245 -0.40 -13.44 11.05
N SER A 246 -1.60 -13.99 11.19
CA SER A 246 -1.95 -14.70 12.43
C SER A 246 -0.92 -15.80 12.65
N PRO A 247 -0.36 -15.95 13.85
CA PRO A 247 0.53 -17.09 14.13
C PRO A 247 -0.23 -18.38 13.77
N THR A 248 0.37 -19.18 12.92
CA THR A 248 -0.18 -20.51 12.57
C THR A 248 -0.28 -21.33 13.85
N PRO A 249 -1.44 -21.90 14.17
CA PRO A 249 -1.64 -22.70 15.41
C PRO A 249 -0.76 -23.94 15.46
#